data_ee1d5b71217424823b01e7a9f72ceb0c
#
_entry.id   ee1d5b71217424823b01e7a9f72ceb0c
#
_cell.length_a   1.000
_cell.length_b   1.000
_cell.length_c   1.000
_cell.angle_alpha   90.00
_cell.angle_beta   90.00
_cell.angle_gamma   90.00
#
_symmetry.space_group_name_H-M   'P 1'
#
loop_
_entity.id
_entity.type
_entity.pdbx_description
1 polymer ?
#
loop_
_entity_poly.entity_id
_entity_poly.type
_entity_poly.pdbx_seq_one_letter_code
_entity_poly.pdbx_strand_id
1 'polypeptide(L)'
;MVLAACVPSHWVFDYVAHRPDMPLFPGGARYGLGLWKSFPATLAAEFSLFAIGVAFYVTVTSAKDRIGKWALWSLLIFLPLVYVASAVSPTPPSVQAVAVAALAMWLVVPWAAWADRHRFTPVSR
;
A
#
# COMPACT_ATOMS: atom_id res chain seq x y z
N MET A 1 -15.97 13.55 -4.51
CA MET A 1 -15.82 12.62 -5.65
C MET A 1 -14.73 11.56 -5.44
N VAL A 2 -13.55 11.88 -4.86
CA VAL A 2 -12.45 10.90 -4.65
C VAL A 2 -12.89 9.70 -3.80
N LEU A 3 -13.52 9.92 -2.65
CA LEU A 3 -14.01 8.83 -1.78
C LEU A 3 -15.01 7.91 -2.49
N ALA A 4 -15.88 8.47 -3.34
CA ALA A 4 -16.82 7.67 -4.11
C ALA A 4 -16.15 6.78 -5.17
N ALA A 5 -14.97 7.15 -5.65
CA ALA A 5 -14.17 6.33 -6.56
C ALA A 5 -13.37 5.25 -5.82
N CYS A 6 -13.02 5.46 -4.54
CA CYS A 6 -12.28 4.48 -3.74
C CYS A 6 -13.06 3.19 -3.51
N VAL A 7 -14.38 3.26 -3.37
CA VAL A 7 -15.21 2.07 -3.13
C VAL A 7 -15.20 1.11 -4.32
N PRO A 8 -15.54 1.52 -5.55
CA PRO A 8 -15.49 0.62 -6.70
C PRO A 8 -14.05 0.20 -7.05
N SER A 9 -13.03 1.05 -6.83
CA SER A 9 -11.65 0.66 -7.08
C SER A 9 -11.20 -0.47 -6.14
N HIS A 10 -11.63 -0.47 -4.88
CA HIS A 10 -11.35 -1.57 -3.97
C HIS A 10 -11.88 -2.90 -4.52
N TRP A 11 -13.13 -2.91 -4.97
CA TRP A 11 -13.72 -4.11 -5.57
C TRP A 11 -12.95 -4.59 -6.83
N VAL A 12 -12.46 -3.66 -7.66
CA VAL A 12 -11.64 -4.01 -8.84
C VAL A 12 -10.32 -4.67 -8.42
N PHE A 13 -9.65 -4.15 -7.39
CA PHE A 13 -8.44 -4.77 -6.85
C PHE A 13 -8.71 -6.14 -6.25
N ASP A 14 -9.80 -6.30 -5.52
CA ASP A 14 -10.21 -7.58 -4.98
C ASP A 14 -10.52 -8.59 -6.09
N TYR A 15 -11.20 -8.18 -7.15
CA TYR A 15 -11.45 -9.02 -8.32
C TYR A 15 -10.16 -9.55 -8.95
N VAL A 16 -9.12 -8.73 -9.03
CA VAL A 16 -7.81 -9.14 -9.56
C VAL A 16 -7.08 -10.06 -8.57
N ALA A 17 -7.12 -9.74 -7.29
CA ALA A 17 -6.34 -10.41 -6.25
C ALA A 17 -6.93 -11.75 -5.82
N HIS A 18 -8.24 -11.77 -5.56
CA HIS A 18 -8.92 -12.92 -4.99
C HIS A 18 -9.11 -14.10 -5.98
N ARG A 19 -9.27 -15.29 -5.41
CA ARG A 19 -9.81 -16.45 -6.15
C ARG A 19 -11.23 -16.14 -6.60
N PRO A 20 -11.84 -16.97 -7.48
CA PRO A 20 -13.24 -16.80 -7.87
C PRO A 20 -14.20 -17.21 -6.73
N ASP A 21 -14.11 -16.48 -5.62
CA ASP A 21 -14.89 -16.65 -4.39
C ASP A 21 -15.70 -15.41 -3.99
N MET A 22 -15.57 -14.31 -4.74
CA MET A 22 -16.27 -13.05 -4.50
C MET A 22 -17.60 -12.99 -5.24
N PRO A 23 -18.77 -13.03 -4.56
CA PRO A 23 -20.05 -12.83 -5.21
C PRO A 23 -20.31 -11.32 -5.42
N LEU A 24 -20.92 -10.95 -6.55
CA LEU A 24 -21.42 -9.59 -6.78
C LEU A 24 -22.64 -9.26 -5.92
N PHE A 25 -23.44 -10.28 -5.61
CA PHE A 25 -24.61 -10.18 -4.74
C PHE A 25 -24.83 -11.53 -4.05
N PRO A 26 -25.55 -11.58 -2.93
CA PRO A 26 -25.83 -12.83 -2.21
C PRO A 26 -26.43 -13.89 -3.11
N GLY A 27 -25.79 -15.06 -3.20
CA GLY A 27 -26.21 -16.17 -4.06
C GLY A 27 -25.83 -16.05 -5.54
N GLY A 28 -25.15 -14.98 -5.96
CA GLY A 28 -24.69 -14.77 -7.31
C GLY A 28 -23.45 -15.58 -7.71
N ALA A 29 -23.08 -15.50 -8.99
CA ALA A 29 -21.85 -16.07 -9.50
C ALA A 29 -20.64 -15.45 -8.79
N ARG A 30 -19.60 -16.27 -8.60
CA ARG A 30 -18.37 -15.87 -7.91
C ARG A 30 -17.30 -15.49 -8.92
N TYR A 31 -16.57 -14.43 -8.62
CA TYR A 31 -15.59 -13.83 -9.50
C TYR A 31 -14.23 -13.68 -8.80
N GLY A 32 -13.15 -13.58 -9.59
CA GLY A 32 -11.79 -13.35 -9.13
C GLY A 32 -10.78 -13.94 -10.10
N LEU A 33 -9.68 -13.23 -10.34
CA LEU A 33 -8.60 -13.68 -11.23
C LEU A 33 -7.50 -14.47 -10.49
N GLY A 34 -7.45 -14.37 -9.16
CA GLY A 34 -6.56 -15.20 -8.33
C GLY A 34 -5.09 -14.81 -8.41
N LEU A 35 -4.76 -13.53 -8.52
CA LEU A 35 -3.38 -13.04 -8.53
C LEU A 35 -2.57 -13.59 -7.35
N TRP A 36 -3.17 -13.67 -6.16
CA TRP A 36 -2.54 -14.19 -4.94
C TRP A 36 -2.14 -15.68 -4.99
N LYS A 37 -2.52 -16.42 -6.02
CA LYS A 37 -2.02 -17.77 -6.24
C LYS A 37 -0.57 -17.80 -6.71
N SER A 38 -0.07 -16.68 -7.25
CA SER A 38 1.29 -16.55 -7.75
C SER A 38 2.04 -15.49 -6.95
N PHE A 39 2.88 -15.92 -6.03
CA PHE A 39 3.72 -15.03 -5.23
C PHE A 39 4.55 -14.04 -6.09
N PRO A 40 5.26 -14.49 -7.17
CA PRO A 40 5.99 -13.55 -8.03
C PRO A 40 5.08 -12.54 -8.74
N ALA A 41 3.91 -12.95 -9.19
CA ALA A 41 2.97 -12.06 -9.86
C ALA A 41 2.38 -11.04 -8.89
N THR A 42 2.09 -11.45 -7.66
CA THR A 42 1.64 -10.56 -6.58
C THR A 42 2.69 -9.50 -6.28
N LEU A 43 3.94 -9.91 -6.05
CA LEU A 43 5.05 -8.98 -5.83
C LEU A 43 5.20 -8.00 -6.99
N ALA A 44 5.21 -8.50 -8.23
CA ALA A 44 5.35 -7.65 -9.41
C ALA A 44 4.23 -6.60 -9.51
N ALA A 45 2.98 -7.00 -9.28
CA ALA A 45 1.84 -6.11 -9.31
C ALA A 45 1.90 -5.04 -8.20
N GLU A 46 2.16 -5.45 -6.96
CA GLU A 46 2.19 -4.56 -5.80
C GLU A 46 3.37 -3.59 -5.85
N PHE A 47 4.57 -4.06 -6.22
CA PHE A 47 5.71 -3.16 -6.42
C PHE A 47 5.53 -2.21 -7.60
N SER A 48 4.84 -2.63 -8.67
CA SER A 48 4.51 -1.73 -9.78
C SER A 48 3.55 -0.63 -9.33
N LEU A 49 2.49 -0.97 -8.60
CA LEU A 49 1.55 0.01 -8.04
C LEU A 49 2.24 0.96 -7.06
N PHE A 50 3.10 0.42 -6.18
CA PHE A 50 3.89 1.22 -5.25
C PHE A 50 4.80 2.20 -6.01
N ALA A 51 5.54 1.73 -7.01
CA ALA A 51 6.45 2.56 -7.80
C ALA A 51 5.70 3.67 -8.57
N ILE A 52 4.52 3.36 -9.12
CA ILE A 52 3.65 4.34 -9.78
C ILE A 52 3.19 5.40 -8.78
N GLY A 53 2.74 4.99 -7.61
CA GLY A 53 2.33 5.91 -6.54
C GLY A 53 3.46 6.80 -6.06
N VAL A 54 4.66 6.24 -5.86
CA VAL A 54 5.87 7.00 -5.51
C VAL A 54 6.24 7.98 -6.61
N ALA A 55 6.28 7.53 -7.88
CA ALA A 55 6.60 8.39 -9.02
C ALA A 55 5.62 9.57 -9.09
N PHE A 56 4.33 9.31 -8.97
CA PHE A 56 3.31 10.35 -8.94
C PHE A 56 3.53 11.33 -7.77
N TYR A 57 3.74 10.83 -6.56
CA TYR A 57 3.95 11.68 -5.39
C TYR A 57 5.20 12.57 -5.50
N VAL A 58 6.32 12.03 -5.98
CA VAL A 58 7.56 12.81 -6.10
C VAL A 58 7.54 13.79 -7.28
N THR A 59 6.71 13.56 -8.30
CA THR A 59 6.53 14.51 -9.40
C THR A 59 5.67 15.70 -9.00
N VAL A 60 4.67 15.52 -8.14
CA VAL A 60 3.77 16.59 -7.72
C VAL A 60 4.20 17.29 -6.43
N THR A 61 5.22 16.79 -5.72
CA THR A 61 5.71 17.40 -4.48
C THR A 61 7.21 17.59 -4.50
N SER A 62 7.69 18.61 -3.78
CA SER A 62 9.11 18.92 -3.59
C SER A 62 9.45 19.00 -2.11
N ALA A 63 10.66 18.60 -1.73
CA ALA A 63 11.13 18.72 -0.37
C ALA A 63 11.40 20.20 -0.02
N LYS A 64 10.92 20.65 1.15
CA LYS A 64 11.22 21.99 1.69
C LYS A 64 12.65 22.08 2.19
N ASP A 65 13.16 20.98 2.73
CA ASP A 65 14.45 20.89 3.41
C ASP A 65 15.03 19.47 3.35
N ARG A 66 16.18 19.28 4.01
CA ARG A 66 16.82 17.96 4.10
C ARG A 66 15.95 16.93 4.82
N ILE A 67 15.15 17.34 5.79
CA ILE A 67 14.23 16.45 6.50
C ILE A 67 13.20 15.90 5.56
N GLY A 68 12.54 16.74 4.76
CA GLY A 68 11.55 16.31 3.77
C GLY A 68 12.08 15.35 2.72
N LYS A 69 13.38 15.45 2.42
CA LYS A 69 14.06 14.47 1.55
C LYS A 69 14.26 13.14 2.27
N TRP A 70 14.95 13.16 3.41
CA TRP A 70 15.34 11.91 4.08
C TRP A 70 14.18 11.19 4.76
N ALA A 71 13.20 11.92 5.32
CA ALA A 71 12.03 11.34 5.93
C ALA A 71 11.18 10.57 4.89
N LEU A 72 11.04 11.11 3.68
CA LEU A 72 10.35 10.40 2.60
C LEU A 72 11.13 9.15 2.18
N TRP A 73 12.41 9.28 1.86
CA TRP A 73 13.18 8.13 1.37
C TRP A 73 13.30 7.02 2.40
N SER A 74 13.48 7.36 3.68
CA SER A 74 13.50 6.35 4.74
C SER A 74 12.16 5.59 4.85
N LEU A 75 11.03 6.29 4.70
CA LEU A 75 9.71 5.67 4.67
C LEU A 75 9.54 4.77 3.44
N LEU A 76 9.94 5.25 2.25
CA LEU A 76 9.82 4.51 0.99
C LEU A 76 10.72 3.26 0.93
N ILE A 77 11.81 3.23 1.68
CA ILE A 77 12.65 2.04 1.84
C ILE A 77 12.06 1.11 2.90
N PHE A 78 11.58 1.67 4.01
CA PHE A 78 11.03 0.90 5.13
C PHE A 78 9.81 0.07 4.72
N LEU A 79 8.87 0.65 3.98
CA LEU A 79 7.62 -0.02 3.60
C LEU A 79 7.86 -1.29 2.77
N PRO A 80 8.64 -1.27 1.66
CA PRO A 80 8.97 -2.49 0.91
C PRO A 80 9.75 -3.51 1.73
N LEU A 81 10.64 -3.08 2.61
CA LEU A 81 11.39 -4.00 3.48
C LEU A 81 10.47 -4.75 4.44
N VAL A 82 9.56 -4.05 5.10
CA VAL A 82 8.57 -4.67 5.99
C VAL A 82 7.66 -5.60 5.21
N TYR A 83 7.22 -5.18 4.02
CA TYR A 83 6.38 -6.00 3.16
C TYR A 83 7.08 -7.31 2.77
N VAL A 84 8.29 -7.25 2.23
CA VAL A 84 9.05 -8.44 1.84
C VAL A 84 9.36 -9.31 3.05
N ALA A 85 9.79 -8.72 4.16
CA ALA A 85 10.03 -9.46 5.40
C ALA A 85 8.78 -10.20 5.87
N SER A 86 7.61 -9.56 5.82
CA SER A 86 6.33 -10.18 6.16
C SER A 86 5.97 -11.31 5.19
N ALA A 87 6.20 -11.12 3.89
CA ALA A 87 5.85 -12.07 2.85
C ALA A 87 6.67 -13.36 2.88
N VAL A 88 7.94 -13.28 3.37
CA VAL A 88 8.83 -14.44 3.49
C VAL A 88 8.91 -15.01 4.91
N SER A 89 8.27 -14.36 5.87
CA SER A 89 8.27 -14.79 7.27
C SER A 89 7.40 -16.04 7.46
N PRO A 90 7.75 -16.91 8.42
CA PRO A 90 6.87 -17.99 8.84
C PRO A 90 5.57 -17.44 9.44
N THR A 91 4.57 -18.30 9.55
CA THR A 91 3.30 -17.94 10.18
C THR A 91 3.52 -17.36 11.59
N PRO A 92 2.85 -16.27 11.95
CA PRO A 92 3.01 -15.64 13.25
C PRO A 92 2.74 -16.64 14.40
N PRO A 93 3.53 -16.57 15.47
CA PRO A 93 3.46 -17.56 16.54
C PRO A 93 2.18 -17.45 17.39
N SER A 94 1.49 -16.32 17.35
CA SER A 94 0.27 -16.08 18.11
C SER A 94 -0.56 -14.94 17.54
N VAL A 95 -1.84 -14.89 17.92
CA VAL A 95 -2.75 -13.77 17.59
C VAL A 95 -2.24 -12.47 18.22
N GLN A 96 -1.64 -12.53 19.42
CA GLN A 96 -1.06 -11.37 20.08
C GLN A 96 0.10 -10.78 19.27
N ALA A 97 0.96 -11.62 18.68
CA ALA A 97 2.04 -11.16 17.82
C ALA A 97 1.51 -10.41 16.59
N VAL A 98 0.44 -10.91 15.98
CA VAL A 98 -0.24 -10.22 14.87
C VAL A 98 -0.82 -8.88 15.33
N ALA A 99 -1.49 -8.85 16.47
CA ALA A 99 -2.09 -7.63 17.01
C ALA A 99 -1.03 -6.56 17.32
N VAL A 100 0.10 -6.94 17.93
CA VAL A 100 1.22 -6.02 18.22
C VAL A 100 1.82 -5.49 16.92
N ALA A 101 2.06 -6.35 15.92
CA ALA A 101 2.57 -5.92 14.63
C ALA A 101 1.61 -4.95 13.92
N ALA A 102 0.31 -5.23 13.93
CA ALA A 102 -0.71 -4.36 13.36
C ALA A 102 -0.76 -3.00 14.08
N LEU A 103 -0.69 -2.97 15.41
CA LEU A 103 -0.63 -1.73 16.17
C LEU A 103 0.66 -0.95 15.89
N ALA A 104 1.80 -1.62 15.76
CA ALA A 104 3.07 -0.97 15.42
C ALA A 104 3.03 -0.30 14.04
N MET A 105 2.28 -0.85 13.08
CA MET A 105 2.12 -0.23 11.77
C MET A 105 1.40 1.13 11.81
N TRP A 106 0.63 1.43 12.87
CA TRP A 106 0.07 2.76 13.05
C TRP A 106 1.13 3.86 13.22
N LEU A 107 2.36 3.52 13.61
CA LEU A 107 3.48 4.47 13.68
C LEU A 107 3.89 5.00 12.30
N VAL A 108 3.54 4.31 11.23
CA VAL A 108 3.75 4.77 9.86
C VAL A 108 2.93 6.03 9.55
N VAL A 109 1.74 6.17 10.16
CA VAL A 109 0.86 7.34 9.93
C VAL A 109 1.52 8.65 10.38
N PRO A 110 1.97 8.81 11.65
CA PRO A 110 2.69 10.03 12.06
C PRO A 110 4.02 10.21 11.31
N TRP A 111 4.70 9.12 10.93
CA TRP A 111 5.91 9.22 10.10
C TRP A 111 5.60 9.80 8.71
N ALA A 112 4.58 9.26 8.02
CA ALA A 112 4.15 9.80 6.74
C ALA A 112 3.72 11.27 6.85
N ALA A 113 2.94 11.62 7.88
CA ALA A 113 2.53 12.99 8.15
C ALA A 113 3.73 13.92 8.44
N TRP A 114 4.76 13.41 9.14
CA TRP A 114 5.98 14.16 9.36
C TRP A 114 6.74 14.40 8.05
N ALA A 115 6.91 13.38 7.21
CA ALA A 115 7.53 13.52 5.90
C ALA A 115 6.77 14.54 5.02
N ASP A 116 5.43 14.47 5.01
CA ASP A 116 4.58 15.35 4.19
C ASP A 116 4.64 16.83 4.66
N ARG A 117 4.70 17.10 5.96
CA ARG A 117 4.87 18.47 6.51
C ARG A 117 6.14 19.16 6.02
N HIS A 118 7.18 18.41 5.68
CA HIS A 118 8.45 18.90 5.13
C HIS A 118 8.48 18.88 3.60
N ARG A 119 7.30 18.76 2.95
CA ARG A 119 7.12 18.84 1.50
C ARG A 119 6.10 19.91 1.14
N PHE A 120 6.06 20.29 -0.11
CA PHE A 120 5.07 21.22 -0.65
C PHE A 120 4.76 20.87 -2.11
N THR A 121 3.59 21.25 -2.56
CA THR A 121 3.20 21.13 -3.97
C THR A 121 3.59 22.44 -4.67
N PRO A 122 4.52 22.42 -5.64
CA PRO A 122 4.82 23.61 -6.44
C PRO A 122 3.56 24.06 -7.17
N VAL A 123 3.19 25.32 -6.99
CA VAL A 123 2.10 25.91 -7.78
C VAL A 123 2.60 26.00 -9.22
N SER A 124 1.94 25.32 -10.15
CA SER A 124 2.20 25.50 -11.58
C SER A 124 1.90 26.96 -11.95
N ARG A 125 2.93 27.72 -12.32
CA ARG A 125 2.76 29.04 -12.93
C ARG A 125 2.30 28.88 -14.35
#